data_31ca2bdcecba836f732cd9e943de87f0
#
_entry.id   31ca2bdcecba836f732cd9e943de87f0
#
_cell.length_a   1.000
_cell.length_b   1.000
_cell.length_c   1.000
_cell.angle_alpha   90.00
_cell.angle_beta   90.00
_cell.angle_gamma   90.00
#
_symmetry.space_group_name_H-M   'P 1'
#
loop_
_entity.id
_entity.type
_entity.pdbx_description
1 polymer ?
#
loop_
_entity_poly.entity_id
_entity_poly.type
_entity_poly.pdbx_seq_one_letter_code
_entity_poly.pdbx_strand_id
1 'polypeptide(L)'
;MLPRLTRLAALRDAAEFSAVLRRLFVLVGGVGVVGVVGAFAVGPWVLELVYEGGIDRRTITLLAFSSAVYMLAQACAQSVLSMSGHVLVASGWVLSFATFAATAAWSSDDLYLRVELALIASALVALVVFAAALRGYFARLASTARS
;
A
#
# COMPACT_ATOMS: atom_id res chain seq x y z
N MET A 1 -0.17 16.19 7.55
CA MET A 1 1.08 15.42 7.72
C MET A 1 2.11 15.65 6.61
N LEU A 2 1.72 15.74 5.34
CA LEU A 2 2.61 16.00 4.19
C LEU A 2 3.55 17.22 4.36
N PRO A 3 3.09 18.42 4.78
CA PRO A 3 3.97 19.58 4.90
C PRO A 3 5.12 19.37 5.91
N ARG A 4 4.87 18.58 6.95
CA ARG A 4 5.88 18.29 7.97
C ARG A 4 6.94 17.32 7.44
N LEU A 5 6.54 16.30 6.71
CA LEU A 5 7.47 15.35 6.07
C LEU A 5 8.36 16.04 5.04
N THR A 6 7.78 16.91 4.21
CA THR A 6 8.55 17.67 3.21
C THR A 6 9.57 18.59 3.88
N ARG A 7 9.18 19.26 4.99
CA ARG A 7 10.09 20.13 5.75
C ARG A 7 11.23 19.34 6.39
N LEU A 8 10.95 18.16 7.00
CA LEU A 8 11.95 17.30 7.62
C LEU A 8 12.90 16.70 6.58
N ALA A 9 12.39 16.31 5.43
CA ALA A 9 13.22 15.86 4.31
C ALA A 9 14.18 16.97 3.82
N ALA A 10 13.70 18.23 3.76
CA ALA A 10 14.51 19.37 3.39
C ALA A 10 15.60 19.71 4.42
N LEU A 11 15.34 19.51 5.72
CA LEU A 11 16.29 19.74 6.81
C LEU A 11 17.29 18.60 7.00
N ARG A 12 17.18 17.52 6.24
CA ARG A 12 17.99 16.28 6.33
C ARG A 12 18.01 15.66 7.75
N ASP A 13 16.99 15.88 8.54
CA ASP A 13 16.84 15.23 9.85
C ASP A 13 16.28 13.81 9.67
N ALA A 14 17.16 12.87 9.39
CA ALA A 14 16.82 11.48 9.12
C ALA A 14 16.18 10.79 10.34
N ALA A 15 16.52 11.22 11.56
CA ALA A 15 16.00 10.59 12.76
C ALA A 15 14.52 10.97 13.01
N GLU A 16 14.20 12.26 12.95
CA GLU A 16 12.80 12.72 13.10
C GLU A 16 11.94 12.26 11.93
N PHE A 17 12.46 12.29 10.71
CA PHE A 17 11.76 11.78 9.53
C PHE A 17 11.40 10.28 9.68
N SER A 18 12.35 9.45 10.12
CA SER A 18 12.12 8.01 10.33
C SER A 18 11.10 7.74 11.45
N ALA A 19 11.10 8.54 12.51
CA ALA A 19 10.14 8.42 13.61
C ALA A 19 8.70 8.76 13.15
N VAL A 20 8.53 9.83 12.38
CA VAL A 20 7.23 10.21 11.81
C VAL A 20 6.74 9.15 10.83
N LEU A 21 7.64 8.63 9.99
CA LEU A 21 7.33 7.58 9.03
C LEU A 21 6.90 6.28 9.72
N ARG A 22 7.63 5.87 10.77
CA ARG A 22 7.26 4.70 11.58
C ARG A 22 5.87 4.85 12.21
N ARG A 23 5.55 6.02 12.75
CA ARG A 23 4.21 6.30 13.29
C ARG A 23 3.14 6.19 12.22
N LEU A 24 3.39 6.71 11.02
CA LEU A 24 2.47 6.58 9.88
C LEU A 24 2.23 5.12 9.53
N PHE A 25 3.29 4.31 9.40
CA PHE A 25 3.17 2.90 9.08
C PHE A 25 2.46 2.08 10.16
N VAL A 26 2.72 2.36 11.44
CA VAL A 26 2.02 1.70 12.55
C VAL A 26 0.53 2.04 12.52
N LEU A 27 0.18 3.30 12.27
CA LEU A 27 -1.21 3.73 12.21
C LEU A 27 -1.92 3.12 11.00
N VAL A 28 -1.35 3.23 9.80
CA VAL A 28 -1.94 2.69 8.56
C VAL A 28 -2.00 1.17 8.61
N GLY A 29 -0.94 0.50 9.09
CA GLY A 29 -0.93 -0.94 9.30
C GLY A 29 -1.95 -1.41 10.32
N GLY A 30 -2.08 -0.69 11.43
CA GLY A 30 -3.09 -0.98 12.46
C GLY A 30 -4.52 -0.86 11.93
N VAL A 31 -4.83 0.21 11.21
CA VAL A 31 -6.13 0.38 10.54
C VAL A 31 -6.36 -0.74 9.52
N GLY A 32 -5.33 -1.10 8.74
CA GLY A 32 -5.41 -2.20 7.79
C GLY A 32 -5.74 -3.54 8.46
N VAL A 33 -5.04 -3.88 9.54
CA VAL A 33 -5.29 -5.13 10.31
C VAL A 33 -6.71 -5.14 10.87
N VAL A 34 -7.14 -4.04 11.52
CA VAL A 34 -8.51 -3.92 12.05
C VAL A 34 -9.53 -4.04 10.93
N GLY A 35 -9.28 -3.44 9.77
CA GLY A 35 -10.16 -3.54 8.60
C GLY A 35 -10.29 -4.98 8.08
N VAL A 36 -9.18 -5.70 7.95
CA VAL A 36 -9.18 -7.12 7.50
C VAL A 36 -9.88 -8.02 8.51
N VAL A 37 -9.56 -7.88 9.81
CA VAL A 37 -10.21 -8.67 10.87
C VAL A 37 -11.71 -8.35 10.94
N GLY A 38 -12.08 -7.07 10.84
CA GLY A 38 -13.47 -6.64 10.80
C GLY A 38 -14.21 -7.19 9.58
N ALA A 39 -13.60 -7.15 8.39
CA ALA A 39 -14.16 -7.72 7.17
C ALA A 39 -14.37 -9.24 7.28
N PHE A 40 -13.43 -9.96 7.89
CA PHE A 40 -13.56 -11.39 8.12
C PHE A 40 -14.67 -11.73 9.13
N ALA A 41 -14.75 -10.99 10.25
CA ALA A 41 -15.67 -11.28 11.35
C ALA A 41 -17.11 -10.81 11.06
N VAL A 42 -17.26 -9.59 10.53
CA VAL A 42 -18.58 -8.92 10.43
C VAL A 42 -19.04 -8.79 8.97
N GLY A 43 -18.11 -8.87 8.01
CA GLY A 43 -18.38 -8.67 6.59
C GLY A 43 -19.55 -9.50 6.05
N PRO A 44 -19.59 -10.82 6.26
CA PRO A 44 -20.71 -11.65 5.76
C PRO A 44 -22.07 -11.20 6.28
N TRP A 45 -22.17 -10.90 7.58
CA TRP A 45 -23.41 -10.46 8.21
C TRP A 45 -23.90 -9.10 7.66
N VAL A 46 -22.98 -8.16 7.46
CA VAL A 46 -23.32 -6.84 6.86
C VAL A 46 -23.81 -7.00 5.41
N LEU A 47 -23.19 -7.92 4.65
CA LEU A 47 -23.60 -8.15 3.26
C LEU A 47 -24.92 -8.88 3.12
N GLU A 48 -25.20 -9.84 3.98
CA GLU A 48 -26.53 -10.47 4.04
C GLU A 48 -27.63 -9.45 4.33
N LEU A 49 -27.32 -8.42 5.12
CA LEU A 49 -28.28 -7.34 5.43
C LEU A 49 -28.51 -6.37 4.26
N VAL A 50 -27.49 -6.15 3.42
CA VAL A 50 -27.49 -5.12 2.37
C VAL A 50 -27.74 -5.71 0.98
N TYR A 51 -27.29 -6.95 0.73
CA TYR A 51 -27.38 -7.64 -0.54
C TYR A 51 -28.01 -9.02 -0.38
N GLU A 52 -29.09 -9.28 -1.13
CA GLU A 52 -29.76 -10.59 -1.18
C GLU A 52 -28.95 -11.68 -1.92
N GLY A 53 -27.75 -11.38 -2.42
CA GLY A 53 -26.85 -12.30 -3.10
C GLY A 53 -25.55 -12.50 -2.32
N GLY A 54 -25.32 -13.72 -1.83
CA GLY A 54 -24.19 -14.07 -0.98
C GLY A 54 -22.83 -13.84 -1.64
N ILE A 55 -22.14 -12.77 -1.23
CA ILE A 55 -20.69 -12.63 -1.49
C ILE A 55 -19.96 -13.48 -0.45
N ASP A 56 -19.08 -14.36 -0.89
CA ASP A 56 -18.35 -15.27 -0.02
C ASP A 56 -17.43 -14.49 0.95
N ARG A 57 -17.34 -14.99 2.19
CA ARG A 57 -16.45 -14.45 3.24
C ARG A 57 -15.00 -14.29 2.75
N ARG A 58 -14.55 -15.22 1.90
CA ARG A 58 -13.23 -15.17 1.30
C ARG A 58 -13.03 -13.92 0.47
N THR A 59 -13.96 -13.61 -0.44
CA THR A 59 -13.93 -12.45 -1.33
C THR A 59 -13.81 -11.14 -0.55
N ILE A 60 -14.64 -10.96 0.48
CA ILE A 60 -14.60 -9.76 1.32
C ILE A 60 -13.27 -9.61 2.04
N THR A 61 -12.76 -10.72 2.60
CA THR A 61 -11.50 -10.70 3.32
C THR A 61 -10.31 -10.40 2.39
N LEU A 62 -10.28 -10.97 1.19
CA LEU A 62 -9.25 -10.71 0.20
C LEU A 62 -9.30 -9.28 -0.33
N LEU A 63 -10.49 -8.71 -0.54
CA LEU A 63 -10.67 -7.30 -0.90
C LEU A 63 -10.21 -6.37 0.22
N ALA A 64 -10.55 -6.67 1.47
CA ALA A 64 -10.08 -5.90 2.62
C ALA A 64 -8.56 -5.97 2.77
N PHE A 65 -7.97 -7.16 2.56
CA PHE A 65 -6.53 -7.35 2.56
C PHE A 65 -5.85 -6.56 1.45
N SER A 66 -6.34 -6.63 0.21
CA SER A 66 -5.78 -5.85 -0.91
C SER A 66 -5.84 -4.35 -0.63
N SER A 67 -6.94 -3.87 -0.04
CA SER A 67 -7.11 -2.47 0.37
C SER A 67 -6.10 -2.07 1.45
N ALA A 68 -5.84 -2.92 2.44
CA ALA A 68 -4.84 -2.67 3.48
C ALA A 68 -3.42 -2.56 2.88
N VAL A 69 -3.06 -3.47 1.97
CA VAL A 69 -1.77 -3.43 1.25
C VAL A 69 -1.66 -2.17 0.39
N TYR A 70 -2.73 -1.80 -0.30
CA TYR A 70 -2.80 -0.58 -1.09
C TYR A 70 -2.61 0.68 -0.24
N MET A 71 -3.24 0.75 0.95
CA MET A 71 -3.03 1.87 1.89
C MET A 71 -1.57 2.00 2.33
N LEU A 72 -0.88 0.87 2.57
CA LEU A 72 0.55 0.88 2.89
C LEU A 72 1.38 1.34 1.69
N ALA A 73 1.07 0.88 0.48
CA ALA A 73 1.73 1.34 -0.74
C ALA A 73 1.56 2.85 -0.94
N GLN A 74 0.35 3.36 -0.69
CA GLN A 74 0.04 4.79 -0.75
C GLN A 74 0.84 5.59 0.27
N ALA A 75 0.97 5.11 1.51
CA ALA A 75 1.80 5.75 2.54
C ALA A 75 3.29 5.80 2.12
N CYS A 76 3.81 4.72 1.51
CA CYS A 76 5.16 4.70 0.94
C CYS A 76 5.29 5.71 -0.22
N ALA A 77 4.34 5.73 -1.16
CA ALA A 77 4.34 6.64 -2.31
C ALA A 77 4.36 8.11 -1.86
N GLN A 78 3.51 8.49 -0.90
CA GLN A 78 3.48 9.84 -0.33
C GLN A 78 4.82 10.22 0.32
N SER A 79 5.47 9.25 0.97
CA SER A 79 6.79 9.46 1.56
C SER A 79 7.86 9.68 0.49
N VAL A 80 7.83 8.92 -0.62
CA VAL A 80 8.73 9.11 -1.78
C VAL A 80 8.47 10.46 -2.46
N LEU A 81 7.20 10.86 -2.61
CA LEU A 81 6.84 12.18 -3.15
C LEU A 81 7.40 13.33 -2.31
N SER A 82 7.37 13.21 -0.98
CA SER A 82 7.93 14.24 -0.08
C SER A 82 9.44 14.43 -0.27
N MET A 83 10.12 13.45 -0.87
CA MET A 83 11.54 13.46 -1.22
C MET A 83 11.79 13.80 -2.71
N SER A 84 10.82 14.43 -3.38
CA SER A 84 10.88 14.79 -4.81
C SER A 84 10.96 13.60 -5.78
N GLY A 85 10.54 12.40 -5.36
CA GLY A 85 10.56 11.18 -6.16
C GLY A 85 9.38 11.03 -7.13
N HIS A 86 8.96 12.11 -7.81
CA HIS A 86 7.75 12.12 -8.66
C HIS A 86 7.79 11.09 -9.78
N VAL A 87 8.91 11.01 -10.52
CA VAL A 87 9.07 10.07 -11.65
C VAL A 87 9.00 8.62 -11.15
N LEU A 88 9.62 8.35 -10.01
CA LEU A 88 9.63 7.01 -9.42
C LEU A 88 8.24 6.58 -8.96
N VAL A 89 7.47 7.51 -8.38
CA VAL A 89 6.08 7.21 -7.98
C VAL A 89 5.20 7.00 -9.23
N ALA A 90 5.34 7.82 -10.25
CA ALA A 90 4.60 7.65 -11.50
C ALA A 90 4.92 6.29 -12.16
N SER A 91 6.20 5.93 -12.28
CA SER A 91 6.61 4.63 -12.85
C SER A 91 6.15 3.44 -12.00
N GLY A 92 6.17 3.56 -10.67
CA GLY A 92 5.66 2.54 -9.76
C GLY A 92 4.17 2.28 -9.94
N TRP A 93 3.37 3.32 -10.14
CA TRP A 93 1.93 3.17 -10.42
C TRP A 93 1.67 2.57 -11.81
N VAL A 94 2.44 2.96 -12.83
CA VAL A 94 2.35 2.35 -14.17
C VAL A 94 2.66 0.84 -14.09
N LEU A 95 3.72 0.46 -13.39
CA LEU A 95 4.08 -0.95 -13.19
C LEU A 95 2.99 -1.72 -12.43
N SER A 96 2.44 -1.12 -11.37
CA SER A 96 1.32 -1.69 -10.61
C SER A 96 0.10 -1.92 -11.51
N PHE A 97 -0.27 -0.94 -12.33
CA PHE A 97 -1.37 -1.08 -13.27
C PHE A 97 -1.11 -2.16 -14.34
N ALA A 98 0.10 -2.22 -14.90
CA ALA A 98 0.49 -3.26 -15.84
C ALA A 98 0.41 -4.67 -15.19
N THR A 99 0.81 -4.79 -13.92
CA THR A 99 0.67 -6.04 -13.15
C THR A 99 -0.80 -6.41 -12.96
N PHE A 100 -1.65 -5.43 -12.62
CA PHE A 100 -3.10 -5.65 -12.52
C PHE A 100 -3.66 -6.20 -13.84
N ALA A 101 -3.38 -5.54 -14.95
CA ALA A 101 -3.87 -5.93 -16.28
C ALA A 101 -3.38 -7.33 -16.68
N ALA A 102 -2.09 -7.61 -16.47
CA ALA A 102 -1.51 -8.93 -16.76
C ALA A 102 -2.13 -10.03 -15.90
N THR A 103 -2.25 -9.82 -14.59
CA THR A 103 -2.86 -10.80 -13.69
C THR A 103 -4.33 -11.01 -14.02
N ALA A 104 -5.08 -9.95 -14.29
CA ALA A 104 -6.48 -10.03 -14.70
C ALA A 104 -6.67 -10.76 -16.04
N ALA A 105 -5.68 -10.71 -16.94
CA ALA A 105 -5.75 -11.40 -18.23
C ALA A 105 -5.53 -12.94 -18.12
N TRP A 106 -4.71 -13.39 -17.15
CA TRP A 106 -4.20 -14.77 -17.14
C TRP A 106 -4.51 -15.58 -15.87
N SER A 107 -5.07 -15.00 -14.79
CA SER A 107 -5.03 -15.69 -13.50
C SER A 107 -6.11 -16.74 -13.23
N SER A 108 -7.31 -16.64 -13.80
CA SER A 108 -8.42 -17.56 -13.51
C SER A 108 -9.61 -17.40 -14.45
N ASP A 109 -10.41 -18.45 -14.61
CA ASP A 109 -11.72 -18.40 -15.29
C ASP A 109 -12.82 -17.85 -14.36
N ASP A 110 -12.64 -17.92 -13.04
CA ASP A 110 -13.52 -17.30 -12.04
C ASP A 110 -13.25 -15.80 -11.98
N LEU A 111 -14.27 -15.00 -12.34
CA LEU A 111 -14.19 -13.54 -12.39
C LEU A 111 -13.80 -12.91 -11.04
N TYR A 112 -14.38 -13.39 -9.93
CA TYR A 112 -14.10 -12.86 -8.60
C TYR A 112 -12.66 -13.11 -8.19
N LEU A 113 -12.20 -14.36 -8.32
CA LEU A 113 -10.83 -14.75 -8.01
C LEU A 113 -9.81 -14.01 -8.87
N ARG A 114 -10.12 -13.81 -10.15
CA ARG A 114 -9.29 -13.04 -11.08
C ARG A 114 -9.06 -11.61 -10.63
N VAL A 115 -10.14 -10.91 -10.25
CA VAL A 115 -10.05 -9.52 -9.78
C VAL A 115 -9.33 -9.44 -8.43
N GLU A 116 -9.62 -10.35 -7.50
CA GLU A 116 -8.97 -10.42 -6.19
C GLU A 116 -7.45 -10.57 -6.32
N LEU A 117 -7.01 -11.54 -7.13
CA LEU A 117 -5.59 -11.80 -7.37
C LEU A 117 -4.91 -10.62 -8.06
N ALA A 118 -5.59 -10.00 -9.04
CA ALA A 118 -5.06 -8.84 -9.73
C ALA A 118 -4.88 -7.63 -8.80
N LEU A 119 -5.85 -7.37 -7.91
CA LEU A 119 -5.76 -6.30 -6.91
C LEU A 119 -4.63 -6.55 -5.92
N ILE A 120 -4.52 -7.78 -5.38
CA ILE A 120 -3.47 -8.14 -4.43
C ILE A 120 -2.09 -8.03 -5.10
N ALA A 121 -1.91 -8.61 -6.28
CA ALA A 121 -0.64 -8.58 -6.98
C ALA A 121 -0.18 -7.14 -7.31
N SER A 122 -1.09 -6.31 -7.83
CA SER A 122 -0.78 -4.92 -8.15
C SER A 122 -0.45 -4.09 -6.90
N ALA A 123 -1.19 -4.27 -5.81
CA ALA A 123 -0.93 -3.58 -4.54
C ALA A 123 0.41 -4.01 -3.93
N LEU A 124 0.76 -5.29 -3.98
CA LEU A 124 2.05 -5.80 -3.52
C LEU A 124 3.21 -5.26 -4.35
N VAL A 125 3.09 -5.23 -5.68
CA VAL A 125 4.12 -4.65 -6.56
C VAL A 125 4.33 -3.18 -6.23
N ALA A 126 3.27 -2.38 -6.10
CA ALA A 126 3.36 -0.99 -5.69
C ALA A 126 4.07 -0.83 -4.34
N LEU A 127 3.67 -1.63 -3.34
CA LEU A 127 4.29 -1.60 -2.01
C LEU A 127 5.78 -1.92 -2.06
N VAL A 128 6.18 -2.97 -2.79
CA VAL A 128 7.58 -3.38 -2.92
C VAL A 128 8.41 -2.29 -3.61
N VAL A 129 7.92 -1.73 -4.70
CA VAL A 129 8.61 -0.67 -5.45
C VAL A 129 8.84 0.55 -4.57
N PHE A 130 7.79 1.03 -3.89
CA PHE A 130 7.91 2.23 -3.06
C PHE A 130 8.70 1.99 -1.76
N ALA A 131 8.59 0.81 -1.15
CA ALA A 131 9.41 0.44 0.00
C ALA A 131 10.90 0.32 -0.37
N ALA A 132 11.22 -0.26 -1.52
CA ALA A 132 12.59 -0.33 -2.03
C ALA A 132 13.16 1.07 -2.30
N ALA A 133 12.36 1.96 -2.88
CA ALA A 133 12.74 3.36 -3.09
C ALA A 133 13.07 4.08 -1.79
N LEU A 134 12.22 3.92 -0.77
CA LEU A 134 12.45 4.49 0.56
C LEU A 134 13.75 3.96 1.18
N ARG A 135 13.99 2.65 1.12
CA ARG A 135 15.23 2.03 1.63
C ARG A 135 16.47 2.59 0.93
N GLY A 136 16.41 2.73 -0.40
CA GLY A 136 17.51 3.31 -1.18
C GLY A 136 17.80 4.76 -0.80
N TYR A 137 16.77 5.54 -0.50
CA TYR A 137 16.91 6.92 -0.04
C TYR A 137 17.57 7.00 1.33
N PHE A 138 17.14 6.19 2.30
CA PHE A 138 17.76 6.14 3.62
C PHE A 138 19.21 5.67 3.59
N ALA A 139 19.54 4.71 2.74
CA ALA A 139 20.92 4.25 2.56
C ALA A 139 21.84 5.38 2.07
N ARG A 140 21.36 6.20 1.14
CA ARG A 140 22.12 7.37 0.64
C ARG A 140 22.31 8.45 1.71
N LEU A 141 21.28 8.75 2.51
CA LEU A 141 21.41 9.69 3.63
C LEU A 141 22.42 9.22 4.66
N ALA A 142 22.43 7.92 4.98
CA ALA A 142 23.38 7.35 5.93
C ALA A 142 24.84 7.39 5.42
N SER A 143 25.05 7.27 4.11
CA SER A 143 26.40 7.36 3.52
C SER A 143 26.95 8.79 3.53
N THR A 144 26.10 9.79 3.28
CA THR A 144 26.50 11.21 3.31
C THR A 144 26.74 11.76 4.73
N ALA A 145 26.19 11.10 5.75
CA ALA A 145 26.41 11.50 7.15
C ALA A 145 27.74 10.96 7.71
N ARG A 146 28.42 10.04 7.00
CA ARG A 146 29.71 9.43 7.40
C ARG A 146 30.92 10.02 6.69
N SER A 147 30.71 10.81 5.65
CA SER A 147 31.76 11.55 4.92
C SER A 147 31.92 12.97 5.48
#